data_5e41a46d2fc7819a327d04a10f505c89
#
_entry.id   5e41a46d2fc7819a327d04a10f505c89
#
_cell.length_a   1.000
_cell.length_b   1.000
_cell.length_c   1.000
_cell.angle_alpha   90.00
_cell.angle_beta   90.00
_cell.angle_gamma   90.00
#
_symmetry.space_group_name_H-M   'P 1'
#
loop_
_entity.id
_entity.type
_entity.pdbx_description
1 polymer ?
#
loop_
_entity_poly.entity_id
_entity_poly.type
_entity_poly.pdbx_seq_one_letter_code
_entity_poly.pdbx_strand_id
1 'polypeptide(L)'
;MIDDRTKKEITARLSSKKPLKVILFGSGAWGDFDEGSDIDLLVVLDKEGIPCSFKEKTENFLEVSRLLRDMNKRIAIDLVVMTCTQWERFIEMDSGFSRKVQEKGLLLI
;
A
#
# COMPACT_ATOMS: atom_id res chain seq x y z
N MET A 1 12.01 1.10 11.27
CA MET A 1 11.62 0.22 10.14
C MET A 1 10.93 -1.01 10.68
N ILE A 2 9.90 -1.51 10.01
CA ILE A 2 9.21 -2.73 10.44
C ILE A 2 10.11 -3.95 10.24
N ASP A 3 9.84 -5.01 11.00
CA ASP A 3 10.67 -6.22 10.94
C ASP A 3 10.33 -7.09 9.71
N ASP A 4 11.21 -8.05 9.43
CA ASP A 4 11.04 -8.94 8.28
C ASP A 4 9.83 -9.85 8.40
N ARG A 5 9.46 -10.22 9.62
CA ARG A 5 8.31 -11.07 9.88
C ARG A 5 7.01 -10.36 9.46
N THR A 6 6.88 -9.08 9.81
CA THR A 6 5.71 -8.28 9.43
C THR A 6 5.66 -8.09 7.92
N LYS A 7 6.80 -7.82 7.28
CA LYS A 7 6.88 -7.71 5.81
C LYS A 7 6.44 -8.99 5.12
N LYS A 8 6.90 -10.14 5.61
CA LYS A 8 6.52 -11.45 5.06
C LYS A 8 5.04 -11.73 5.23
N GLU A 9 4.46 -11.36 6.36
CA GLU A 9 3.02 -11.54 6.60
C GLU A 9 2.21 -10.70 5.62
N ILE A 10 2.57 -9.44 5.41
CA ILE A 10 1.91 -8.57 4.44
C ILE A 10 1.98 -9.19 3.04
N THR A 11 3.16 -9.60 2.62
CA THR A 11 3.39 -10.20 1.30
C THR A 11 2.55 -11.47 1.13
N ALA A 12 2.54 -12.33 2.13
CA ALA A 12 1.78 -13.58 2.07
C ALA A 12 0.28 -13.32 1.96
N ARG A 13 -0.25 -12.37 2.72
CA ARG A 13 -1.68 -12.04 2.69
C ARG A 13 -2.13 -11.42 1.37
N LEU A 14 -1.28 -10.64 0.74
CA LEU A 14 -1.61 -9.94 -0.51
C LEU A 14 -1.28 -10.73 -1.78
N SER A 15 -0.49 -11.79 -1.66
CA SER A 15 -0.05 -12.55 -2.83
C SER A 15 -1.20 -13.17 -3.62
N SER A 16 -2.29 -13.54 -2.95
CA SER A 16 -3.47 -14.11 -3.61
C SER A 16 -4.13 -13.14 -4.57
N LYS A 17 -3.98 -11.85 -4.35
CA LYS A 17 -4.55 -10.80 -5.19
C LYS A 17 -3.67 -10.47 -6.40
N LYS A 18 -2.44 -10.95 -6.40
CA LYS A 18 -1.45 -10.72 -7.45
C LYS A 18 -1.31 -9.23 -7.80
N PRO A 19 -1.06 -8.37 -6.80
CA PRO A 19 -0.90 -6.94 -7.08
C PRO A 19 0.37 -6.69 -7.90
N LEU A 20 0.38 -5.63 -8.68
CA LEU A 20 1.55 -5.23 -9.44
C LEU A 20 2.66 -4.72 -8.53
N LYS A 21 2.29 -3.98 -7.48
CA LYS A 21 3.24 -3.43 -6.53
C LYS A 21 2.61 -3.37 -5.15
N VAL A 22 3.43 -3.59 -4.14
CA VAL A 22 3.10 -3.30 -2.74
C VAL A 22 4.29 -2.53 -2.17
N ILE A 23 4.06 -1.30 -1.77
CA ILE A 23 5.11 -0.39 -1.30
C ILE A 23 4.82 0.02 0.13
N LEU A 24 5.79 -0.20 1.00
CA LEU A 24 5.76 0.30 2.36
C LEU A 24 6.37 1.70 2.36
N PHE A 25 5.65 2.69 2.90
CA PHE A 25 6.17 4.05 2.98
C PHE A 25 5.98 4.60 4.39
N GLY A 26 6.31 5.87 4.60
CA GLY A 26 6.21 6.47 5.92
C GLY A 26 7.26 5.95 6.89
N SER A 27 7.00 6.07 8.17
CA SER A 27 7.98 5.75 9.23
C SER A 27 8.43 4.29 9.20
N GLY A 28 7.59 3.38 8.73
CA GLY A 28 7.95 1.96 8.61
C GLY A 28 9.04 1.69 7.58
N ALA A 29 9.19 2.59 6.61
CA ALA A 29 10.15 2.44 5.51
C ALA A 29 11.42 3.26 5.73
N TRP A 30 11.27 4.51 6.19
CA TRP A 30 12.41 5.43 6.23
C TRP A 30 12.59 6.16 7.54
N GLY A 31 11.85 5.82 8.57
CA GLY A 31 11.87 6.59 9.80
C GLY A 31 11.87 5.76 11.05
N ASP A 32 11.45 6.40 12.11
CA ASP A 32 11.49 5.91 13.48
C ASP A 32 10.23 5.12 13.81
N PHE A 33 10.09 3.94 13.20
CA PHE A 33 8.96 3.07 13.46
C PHE A 33 9.06 2.51 14.89
N ASP A 34 7.98 2.64 15.66
CA ASP A 34 7.85 2.07 16.99
C ASP A 34 6.50 1.35 17.13
N GLU A 35 6.22 0.81 18.32
CA GLU A 35 4.98 0.05 18.57
C GLU A 35 3.70 0.87 18.37
N GLY A 36 3.79 2.18 18.52
CA GLY A 36 2.64 3.06 18.34
C GLY A 36 2.47 3.58 16.92
N SER A 37 3.39 3.25 16.01
CA SER A 37 3.36 3.76 14.65
C SER A 37 2.42 2.93 13.77
N ASP A 38 1.71 3.62 12.85
CA ASP A 38 0.92 2.96 11.83
C ASP A 38 1.81 2.46 10.72
N ILE A 39 1.39 1.40 10.06
CA ILE A 39 2.02 0.91 8.83
C ILE A 39 1.36 1.64 7.67
N ASP A 40 2.15 2.38 6.88
CA ASP A 40 1.67 3.06 5.67
C ASP A 40 1.95 2.17 4.47
N LEU A 41 0.90 1.72 3.80
CA LEU A 41 1.00 0.73 2.73
C LEU A 41 0.28 1.21 1.48
N LEU A 42 0.96 1.14 0.35
CA LEU A 42 0.39 1.47 -0.96
C LEU A 42 0.36 0.22 -1.81
N VAL A 43 -0.82 -0.14 -2.31
CA VAL A 43 -1.01 -1.33 -3.14
C VAL A 43 -1.50 -0.88 -4.52
N VAL A 44 -0.78 -1.32 -5.56
CA VAL A 44 -1.16 -1.09 -6.95
C VAL A 44 -1.75 -2.37 -7.51
N LEU A 45 -3.03 -2.33 -7.82
CA LEU A 45 -3.74 -3.47 -8.38
C LEU A 45 -3.44 -3.64 -9.86
N ASP A 46 -3.49 -4.88 -10.34
CA ASP A 46 -3.40 -5.18 -11.76
C ASP A 46 -4.74 -4.92 -12.45
N LYS A 47 -5.15 -3.66 -12.42
CA LYS A 47 -6.38 -3.16 -13.05
C LYS A 47 -6.07 -1.87 -13.75
N GLU A 48 -6.59 -1.72 -14.96
CA GLU A 48 -6.48 -0.47 -15.72
C GLU A 48 -7.68 0.44 -15.45
N GLY A 49 -7.51 1.72 -15.78
CA GLY A 49 -8.56 2.72 -15.71
C GLY A 49 -8.60 3.47 -14.39
N ILE A 50 -9.25 4.64 -14.46
CA ILE A 50 -9.48 5.48 -13.28
C ILE A 50 -10.87 5.15 -12.75
N PRO A 51 -11.02 4.82 -11.46
CA PRO A 51 -12.35 4.59 -10.89
C PRO A 51 -13.24 5.80 -11.13
N CYS A 52 -14.40 5.58 -11.75
CA CYS A 52 -15.30 6.67 -12.14
C CYS A 52 -16.34 6.99 -11.07
N SER A 53 -16.39 6.22 -9.97
CA SER A 53 -17.35 6.44 -8.90
C SER A 53 -16.72 6.13 -7.55
N PHE A 54 -17.33 6.66 -6.50
CA PHE A 54 -16.95 6.36 -5.12
C PHE A 54 -17.13 4.86 -4.83
N LYS A 55 -18.18 4.26 -5.38
CA LYS A 55 -18.43 2.83 -5.21
C LYS A 55 -17.29 1.98 -5.77
N GLU A 56 -16.81 2.30 -6.95
CA GLU A 56 -15.70 1.57 -7.58
C GLU A 56 -14.41 1.73 -6.78
N LYS A 57 -14.10 2.93 -6.31
CA LYS A 57 -12.96 3.19 -5.42
C LYS A 57 -13.06 2.36 -4.14
N THR A 58 -14.23 2.33 -3.53
CA THR A 58 -14.48 1.60 -2.31
C THR A 58 -14.31 0.09 -2.52
N GLU A 59 -14.81 -0.43 -3.63
CA GLU A 59 -14.66 -1.85 -3.95
C GLU A 59 -13.18 -2.23 -4.09
N ASN A 60 -12.39 -1.41 -4.78
CA ASN A 60 -10.96 -1.63 -4.92
C ASN A 60 -10.26 -1.64 -3.55
N PHE A 61 -10.59 -0.68 -2.71
CA PHE A 61 -10.05 -0.60 -1.36
C PHE A 61 -10.41 -1.84 -0.54
N LEU A 62 -11.68 -2.25 -0.57
CA LEU A 62 -12.16 -3.39 0.21
C LEU A 62 -11.53 -4.71 -0.22
N GLU A 63 -11.26 -4.88 -1.50
CA GLU A 63 -10.57 -6.08 -1.99
C GLU A 63 -9.26 -6.33 -1.27
N VAL A 64 -8.53 -5.25 -0.99
CA VAL A 64 -7.22 -5.32 -0.33
C VAL A 64 -7.39 -5.32 1.19
N SER A 65 -8.22 -4.42 1.73
CA SER A 65 -8.35 -4.27 3.17
C SER A 65 -8.85 -5.54 3.85
N ARG A 66 -9.72 -6.30 3.18
CA ARG A 66 -10.22 -7.57 3.70
C ARG A 66 -9.12 -8.58 3.96
N LEU A 67 -8.09 -8.59 3.12
CA LEU A 67 -6.95 -9.50 3.27
C LEU A 67 -6.08 -9.13 4.48
N LEU A 68 -6.12 -7.87 4.88
CA LEU A 68 -5.32 -7.34 5.98
C LEU A 68 -6.11 -7.15 7.27
N ARG A 69 -7.37 -7.57 7.29
CA ARG A 69 -8.27 -7.30 8.42
C ARG A 69 -7.71 -7.77 9.76
N ASP A 70 -7.23 -9.00 9.81
CA ASP A 70 -6.71 -9.56 11.08
C ASP A 70 -5.44 -8.86 11.52
N MET A 71 -4.56 -8.51 10.58
CA MET A 71 -3.37 -7.72 10.90
C MET A 71 -3.75 -6.34 11.44
N ASN A 72 -4.74 -5.71 10.83
CA ASN A 72 -5.16 -4.37 11.21
C ASN A 72 -5.74 -4.30 12.63
N LYS A 73 -6.15 -5.44 13.19
CA LYS A 73 -6.57 -5.52 14.59
C LYS A 73 -5.40 -5.44 15.55
N ARG A 74 -4.21 -5.87 15.12
CA ARG A 74 -2.99 -5.87 15.94
C ARG A 74 -2.13 -4.65 15.70
N ILE A 75 -2.01 -4.24 14.45
CA ILE A 75 -1.19 -3.11 14.03
C ILE A 75 -2.03 -2.27 13.08
N ALA A 76 -2.20 -0.99 13.38
CA ALA A 76 -2.97 -0.10 12.50
C ALA A 76 -2.28 0.02 11.15
N ILE A 77 -3.04 -0.19 10.09
CA ILE A 77 -2.54 -0.10 8.71
C ILE A 77 -3.27 1.02 8.00
N ASP A 78 -2.52 2.00 7.53
CA ASP A 78 -3.03 3.10 6.71
C ASP A 78 -2.83 2.70 5.25
N LEU A 79 -3.91 2.34 4.59
CA LEU A 79 -3.89 1.69 3.29
C LEU A 79 -4.31 2.63 2.17
N VAL A 80 -3.48 2.71 1.14
CA VAL A 80 -3.79 3.40 -0.11
C VAL A 80 -3.83 2.36 -1.22
N VAL A 81 -4.94 2.31 -1.95
CA VAL A 81 -5.12 1.36 -3.06
C VAL A 81 -5.29 2.13 -4.37
N MET A 82 -4.51 1.77 -5.36
CA MET A 82 -4.54 2.39 -6.69
C MET A 82 -4.65 1.33 -7.77
N THR A 83 -5.29 1.70 -8.89
CA THR A 83 -5.15 0.92 -10.13
C THR A 83 -3.80 1.26 -10.75
N CYS A 84 -3.37 0.48 -11.75
CA CYS A 84 -2.10 0.78 -12.42
C CYS A 84 -2.16 2.14 -13.15
N THR A 85 -3.33 2.52 -13.67
CA THR A 85 -3.49 3.84 -14.30
C THR A 85 -3.38 4.98 -13.28
N GLN A 86 -3.97 4.81 -12.10
CA GLN A 86 -3.82 5.80 -11.02
C GLN A 86 -2.36 5.92 -10.59
N TRP A 87 -1.64 4.80 -10.51
CA TRP A 87 -0.22 4.79 -10.15
C TRP A 87 0.61 5.56 -11.18
N GLU A 88 0.36 5.34 -12.47
CA GLU A 88 1.05 6.07 -13.54
C GLU A 88 0.83 7.57 -13.42
N ARG A 89 -0.40 8.00 -13.15
CA ARG A 89 -0.72 9.42 -12.95
C ARG A 89 -0.07 9.98 -11.69
N PHE A 90 -0.01 9.18 -10.63
CA PHE A 90 0.66 9.57 -9.39
C PHE A 90 2.14 9.85 -9.64
N ILE A 91 2.80 9.02 -10.43
CA ILE A 91 4.20 9.23 -10.82
C ILE A 91 4.34 10.49 -11.68
N GLU A 92 3.46 10.69 -12.66
CA GLU A 92 3.48 11.84 -13.55
C GLU A 92 3.29 13.17 -12.82
N MET A 93 2.52 13.17 -11.73
CA MET A 93 2.34 14.38 -10.91
C MET A 93 3.65 14.91 -10.34
N ASP A 94 4.61 14.03 -10.13
CA ASP A 94 5.94 14.39 -9.63
C ASP A 94 5.89 15.29 -8.38
N SER A 95 4.93 15.02 -7.49
CA SER A 95 4.80 15.73 -6.23
C SER A 95 5.89 15.30 -5.25
N GLY A 96 6.08 16.09 -4.19
CA GLY A 96 7.02 15.72 -3.13
C GLY A 96 6.70 14.36 -2.52
N PHE A 97 5.42 14.06 -2.33
CA PHE A 97 4.97 12.76 -1.81
C PHE A 97 5.28 11.63 -2.79
N SER A 98 4.97 11.83 -4.08
CA SER A 98 5.23 10.84 -5.12
C SER A 98 6.72 10.50 -5.20
N ARG A 99 7.58 11.52 -5.21
CA ARG A 99 9.04 11.33 -5.22
C ARG A 99 9.51 10.56 -3.99
N LYS A 100 9.02 10.92 -2.82
CA LYS A 100 9.43 10.27 -1.57
C LYS A 100 9.04 8.79 -1.55
N VAL A 101 7.84 8.46 -2.02
CA VAL A 101 7.39 7.07 -2.11
C VAL A 101 8.30 6.27 -3.06
N GLN A 102 8.63 6.85 -4.22
CA GLN A 102 9.48 6.16 -5.20
C GLN A 102 10.92 6.00 -4.74
N GLU A 103 11.48 7.02 -4.09
CA GLU A 103 12.89 7.02 -3.69
C GLU A 103 13.14 6.29 -2.38
N LYS A 104 12.24 6.41 -1.42
CA LYS A 104 12.44 5.92 -0.06
C LYS A 104 11.48 4.81 0.35
N GLY A 105 10.44 4.55 -0.42
CA GLY A 105 9.54 3.47 -0.13
C GLY A 105 10.21 2.11 -0.32
N LEU A 106 9.78 1.11 0.46
CA LEU A 106 10.27 -0.25 0.33
C LEU A 106 9.30 -1.07 -0.51
N LEU A 107 9.77 -1.59 -1.61
CA LEU A 107 8.98 -2.45 -2.47
C LEU A 107 8.91 -3.85 -1.85
N LEU A 108 7.70 -4.29 -1.51
CA LEU A 108 7.48 -5.63 -0.94
C LEU A 108 7.13 -6.67 -2.00
N ILE A 109 6.45 -6.21 -3.04
CA ILE A 109 6.11 -7.05 -4.19
C ILE A 109 6.41 -6.31 -5.47
#